data_382736f1ab886c2bc77aa4023b027152
#
_entry.id   382736f1ab886c2bc77aa4023b027152
#
_cell.length_a   1.000
_cell.length_b   1.000
_cell.length_c   1.000
_cell.angle_alpha   90.00
_cell.angle_beta   90.00
_cell.angle_gamma   90.00
#
_symmetry.space_group_name_H-M   'P 1'
#
loop_
_entity.id
_entity.type
_entity.pdbx_description
1 polymer ?
#
loop_
_entity_poly.entity_id
_entity_poly.type
_entity_poly.pdbx_seq_one_letter_code
_entity_poly.pdbx_strand_id
1 'polypeptide(L)'
;RDDVESRGLGDVYKRQNEKHKDCRETADLCVSRRKKRLQGIVFSCFIAFLLLFLLFPQKKSFEIDFLDVGQGDGIYLCTGDGTSMFIDGGSTDVKQVGKYRILPFLKAKGVSEISYWFVSHTDTDHVSGLKEVLVSGYRVEYLVFAKAVEKEAKTKELAELARSHGTKVLYMQAGDTVRSKHAAMRCLYPKAADKGEDINDRCLVLQFEEGDISALFGGDISTDVEEQLIRRRKWDKVLVFKADHHGSRYANAEALLKCIRPEITVASAGKDNRYGHPSPDAVQRIKESGSRFFCTIEGGRIRVRVIENKLVCETYVK
;
A
#
# COMPACT_ATOMS: atom_id res chain seq x y z
N ARG A 1 -22.51 62.38 75.20
CA ARG A 1 -23.52 61.99 74.19
C ARG A 1 -22.83 61.76 72.82
N ASP A 2 -21.68 62.37 72.57
CA ASP A 2 -20.99 62.30 71.22
C ASP A 2 -20.25 60.96 70.98
N ASP A 3 -19.93 60.22 72.02
CA ASP A 3 -19.15 58.96 71.93
C ASP A 3 -19.97 57.74 71.45
N VAL A 4 -21.28 57.81 71.55
CA VAL A 4 -22.17 56.71 71.12
C VAL A 4 -22.57 56.81 69.66
N GLU A 5 -22.69 58.06 69.12
CA GLU A 5 -23.00 58.27 67.71
C GLU A 5 -21.78 57.95 66.84
N SER A 6 -20.55 58.21 67.26
CA SER A 6 -19.35 57.91 66.52
C SER A 6 -19.08 56.39 66.38
N ARG A 7 -19.45 55.58 67.38
CA ARG A 7 -19.34 54.13 67.32
C ARG A 7 -20.36 53.50 66.36
N GLY A 8 -21.56 54.01 66.32
CA GLY A 8 -22.62 53.55 65.41
C GLY A 8 -22.30 53.76 63.92
N LEU A 9 -21.69 54.87 63.57
CA LEU A 9 -21.26 55.16 62.21
C LEU A 9 -20.10 54.29 61.75
N GLY A 10 -19.13 54.01 62.64
CA GLY A 10 -18.01 53.10 62.35
C GLY A 10 -18.47 51.66 62.05
N ASP A 11 -19.45 51.16 62.78
CA ASP A 11 -20.00 49.80 62.57
C ASP A 11 -20.85 49.70 61.29
N VAL A 12 -21.56 50.76 60.90
CA VAL A 12 -22.30 50.83 59.64
C VAL A 12 -21.33 50.85 58.44
N TYR A 13 -20.26 51.60 58.52
CA TYR A 13 -19.20 51.65 57.48
C TYR A 13 -18.47 50.32 57.37
N LYS A 14 -18.18 49.66 58.44
CA LYS A 14 -17.56 48.34 58.47
C LYS A 14 -18.45 47.28 57.81
N ARG A 15 -19.73 47.24 58.14
CA ARG A 15 -20.71 46.32 57.52
C ARG A 15 -20.95 46.61 56.04
N GLN A 16 -20.92 47.84 55.60
CA GLN A 16 -20.99 48.21 54.19
C GLN A 16 -19.75 47.74 53.42
N ASN A 17 -18.56 47.93 53.98
CA ASN A 17 -17.32 47.47 53.34
C ASN A 17 -17.22 45.95 53.27
N GLU A 18 -17.69 45.23 54.32
CA GLU A 18 -17.77 43.75 54.30
C GLU A 18 -18.76 43.25 53.25
N LYS A 19 -19.95 43.86 53.13
CA LYS A 19 -20.91 43.52 52.06
C LYS A 19 -20.36 43.82 50.65
N HIS A 20 -19.62 44.89 50.44
CA HIS A 20 -18.98 45.18 49.18
C HIS A 20 -17.86 44.21 48.83
N LYS A 21 -17.12 43.71 49.83
CA LYS A 21 -16.07 42.74 49.65
C LYS A 21 -16.67 41.38 49.30
N ASP A 22 -17.74 40.94 49.97
CA ASP A 22 -18.48 39.70 49.71
C ASP A 22 -19.09 39.73 48.28
N CYS A 23 -19.68 40.83 47.84
CA CYS A 23 -20.20 41.01 46.49
C CYS A 23 -19.12 40.93 45.42
N ARG A 24 -17.91 41.45 45.67
CA ARG A 24 -16.78 41.33 44.70
C ARG A 24 -16.25 39.93 44.62
N GLU A 25 -16.05 39.25 45.76
CA GLU A 25 -15.59 37.85 45.79
C GLU A 25 -16.57 36.90 45.11
N THR A 26 -17.89 37.09 45.31
CA THR A 26 -18.92 36.29 44.62
C THR A 26 -18.98 36.60 43.13
N ALA A 27 -18.77 37.86 42.70
CA ALA A 27 -18.70 38.21 41.30
C ALA A 27 -17.46 37.60 40.61
N ASP A 28 -16.29 37.64 41.26
CA ASP A 28 -15.04 37.07 40.74
C ASP A 28 -15.11 35.53 40.64
N LEU A 29 -15.73 34.90 41.62
CA LEU A 29 -16.01 33.47 41.60
C LEU A 29 -16.98 33.09 40.44
N CYS A 30 -17.98 33.91 40.19
CA CYS A 30 -18.92 33.71 39.08
C CYS A 30 -18.25 33.87 37.73
N VAL A 31 -17.40 34.89 37.55
CA VAL A 31 -16.60 35.12 36.34
C VAL A 31 -15.60 34.00 36.13
N SER A 32 -14.93 33.53 37.19
CA SER A 32 -13.98 32.41 37.12
C SER A 32 -14.67 31.11 36.71
N ARG A 33 -15.84 30.80 37.30
CA ARG A 33 -16.65 29.62 36.92
C ARG A 33 -17.12 29.72 35.45
N ARG A 34 -17.52 30.88 35.00
CA ARG A 34 -17.94 31.12 33.59
C ARG A 34 -16.78 30.93 32.60
N LYS A 35 -15.58 31.43 32.94
CA LYS A 35 -14.35 31.21 32.14
C LYS A 35 -13.99 29.75 32.04
N LYS A 36 -13.98 29.00 33.17
CA LYS A 36 -13.71 27.55 33.19
C LYS A 36 -14.72 26.76 32.35
N ARG A 37 -16.02 27.13 32.44
CA ARG A 37 -17.08 26.48 31.65
C ARG A 37 -16.91 26.77 30.15
N LEU A 38 -16.55 27.99 29.76
CA LEU A 38 -16.27 28.36 28.38
C LEU A 38 -15.05 27.63 27.85
N GLN A 39 -13.97 27.55 28.63
CA GLN A 39 -12.78 26.76 28.25
C GLN A 39 -13.10 25.27 28.05
N GLY A 40 -13.94 24.67 28.93
CA GLY A 40 -14.40 23.30 28.77
C GLY A 40 -15.21 23.09 27.46
N ILE A 41 -16.10 24.04 27.13
CA ILE A 41 -16.88 23.99 25.90
C ILE A 41 -15.95 24.08 24.66
N VAL A 42 -15.03 25.04 24.65
CA VAL A 42 -14.07 25.22 23.54
C VAL A 42 -13.21 23.96 23.37
N PHE A 43 -12.73 23.37 24.46
CA PHE A 43 -11.94 22.13 24.40
C PHE A 43 -12.77 20.95 23.88
N SER A 44 -14.03 20.81 24.34
CA SER A 44 -14.94 19.77 23.83
C SER A 44 -15.27 19.93 22.35
N CYS A 45 -15.50 21.16 21.90
CA CYS A 45 -15.72 21.47 20.49
C CYS A 45 -14.48 21.17 19.65
N PHE A 46 -13.27 21.45 20.17
CA PHE A 46 -12.02 21.13 19.50
C PHE A 46 -11.79 19.62 19.36
N ILE A 47 -12.08 18.86 20.43
CA ILE A 47 -12.02 17.39 20.37
C ILE A 47 -13.06 16.85 19.36
N ALA A 48 -14.29 17.36 19.41
CA ALA A 48 -15.33 16.95 18.47
C ALA A 48 -14.94 17.27 17.01
N PHE A 49 -14.33 18.43 16.78
CA PHE A 49 -13.79 18.80 15.46
C PHE A 49 -12.67 17.86 15.00
N LEU A 50 -11.72 17.52 15.88
CA LEU A 50 -10.67 16.54 15.58
C LEU A 50 -11.24 15.17 15.27
N LEU A 51 -12.22 14.70 16.03
CA LEU A 51 -12.90 13.43 15.80
C LEU A 51 -13.66 13.45 14.46
N LEU A 52 -14.37 14.52 14.14
CA LEU A 52 -15.01 14.73 12.85
C LEU A 52 -13.98 14.71 11.72
N PHE A 53 -12.85 15.39 11.86
CA PHE A 53 -11.77 15.41 10.87
C PHE A 53 -11.20 14.00 10.63
N LEU A 54 -11.05 13.19 11.68
CA LEU A 54 -10.62 11.79 11.57
C LEU A 54 -11.66 10.88 10.91
N LEU A 55 -12.95 11.23 11.03
CA LEU A 55 -14.04 10.48 10.41
C LEU A 55 -14.27 10.85 8.92
N PHE A 56 -13.70 11.97 8.44
CA PHE A 56 -13.77 12.32 7.03
C PHE A 56 -12.92 11.31 6.24
N PRO A 57 -13.54 10.52 5.33
CA PRO A 57 -12.80 9.57 4.52
C PRO A 57 -11.78 10.33 3.67
N GLN A 58 -10.50 10.07 3.91
CA GLN A 58 -9.44 10.56 3.05
C GLN A 58 -9.73 10.06 1.63
N LYS A 59 -9.81 10.97 0.67
CA LYS A 59 -10.02 10.61 -0.73
C LYS A 59 -8.84 9.72 -1.15
N LYS A 60 -9.11 8.44 -1.33
CA LYS A 60 -8.09 7.52 -1.83
C LYS A 60 -7.79 7.90 -3.27
N SER A 61 -6.53 7.85 -3.63
CA SER A 61 -6.04 8.07 -4.99
C SER A 61 -5.27 6.85 -5.44
N PHE A 62 -5.23 6.65 -6.74
CA PHE A 62 -4.38 5.61 -7.31
C PHE A 62 -2.94 5.72 -6.81
N GLU A 63 -2.38 4.62 -6.36
CA GLU A 63 -0.96 4.48 -6.05
C GLU A 63 -0.49 3.03 -6.22
N ILE A 64 0.77 2.87 -6.59
CA ILE A 64 1.50 1.61 -6.54
C ILE A 64 2.74 1.84 -5.66
N ASP A 65 2.91 1.02 -4.64
CA ASP A 65 4.12 0.99 -3.81
C ASP A 65 4.87 -0.32 -4.05
N PHE A 66 6.07 -0.25 -4.58
CA PHE A 66 7.03 -1.36 -4.63
C PHE A 66 7.84 -1.33 -3.34
N LEU A 67 7.67 -2.35 -2.50
CA LEU A 67 8.31 -2.39 -1.19
C LEU A 67 9.77 -2.86 -1.32
N ASP A 68 10.64 -2.27 -0.51
CA ASP A 68 11.98 -2.83 -0.27
C ASP A 68 11.86 -4.07 0.62
N VAL A 69 11.62 -5.20 -0.01
CA VAL A 69 11.56 -6.52 0.65
C VAL A 69 12.89 -7.26 0.64
N GLY A 70 13.96 -6.65 0.11
CA GLY A 70 15.20 -7.33 -0.23
C GLY A 70 15.07 -8.07 -1.56
N GLN A 71 15.70 -9.24 -1.70
CA GLN A 71 15.57 -10.06 -2.89
C GLN A 71 14.22 -10.77 -2.90
N GLY A 72 13.31 -10.27 -3.74
CA GLY A 72 11.95 -10.73 -3.88
C GLY A 72 11.00 -9.61 -4.30
N ASP A 73 9.71 -9.90 -4.32
CA ASP A 73 8.65 -8.96 -4.70
C ASP A 73 7.65 -8.72 -3.57
N GLY A 74 7.19 -7.47 -3.46
CA GLY A 74 6.09 -7.07 -2.61
C GLY A 74 5.51 -5.77 -3.12
N ILE A 75 4.37 -5.83 -3.81
CA ILE A 75 3.79 -4.68 -4.50
C ILE A 75 2.38 -4.44 -3.97
N TYR A 76 2.21 -3.27 -3.35
CA TYR A 76 0.89 -2.79 -2.93
C TYR A 76 0.31 -1.88 -3.99
N LEU A 77 -0.98 -2.03 -4.26
CA LEU A 77 -1.71 -1.20 -5.19
C LEU A 77 -3.04 -0.76 -4.55
N CYS A 78 -3.33 0.53 -4.60
CA CYS A 78 -4.60 1.11 -4.18
C CYS A 78 -5.25 1.80 -5.38
N THR A 79 -6.51 1.47 -5.64
CA THR A 79 -7.30 2.11 -6.69
C THR A 79 -7.93 3.41 -6.17
N GLY A 80 -8.37 4.27 -7.07
CA GLY A 80 -9.06 5.52 -6.71
C GLY A 80 -10.38 5.31 -5.97
N ASP A 81 -11.01 4.13 -6.07
CA ASP A 81 -12.19 3.76 -5.28
C ASP A 81 -11.85 3.12 -3.93
N GLY A 82 -10.56 2.94 -3.65
CA GLY A 82 -10.06 2.42 -2.39
C GLY A 82 -9.93 0.91 -2.30
N THR A 83 -10.09 0.18 -3.39
CA THR A 83 -9.80 -1.25 -3.43
C THR A 83 -8.31 -1.47 -3.23
N SER A 84 -7.93 -2.28 -2.26
CA SER A 84 -6.56 -2.60 -1.92
C SER A 84 -6.16 -3.93 -2.56
N MET A 85 -5.06 -3.93 -3.29
CA MET A 85 -4.51 -5.12 -3.92
C MET A 85 -3.04 -5.29 -3.49
N PHE A 86 -2.58 -6.53 -3.44
CA PHE A 86 -1.19 -6.84 -3.18
C PHE A 86 -0.73 -7.91 -4.18
N ILE A 87 0.48 -7.79 -4.69
CA ILE A 87 1.06 -8.76 -5.61
C ILE A 87 2.34 -9.29 -4.97
N ASP A 88 2.41 -10.62 -4.83
CA ASP A 88 3.48 -11.35 -4.17
C ASP A 88 3.67 -10.92 -2.70
N GLY A 89 4.85 -11.01 -2.15
CA GLY A 89 5.16 -10.62 -0.78
C GLY A 89 6.12 -11.62 -0.15
N GLY A 90 7.31 -11.71 -0.70
CA GLY A 90 8.33 -12.61 -0.20
C GLY A 90 9.72 -12.03 -0.22
N SER A 91 10.68 -12.78 0.32
CA SER A 91 12.10 -12.46 0.29
C SER A 91 12.94 -13.71 0.54
N THR A 92 14.12 -13.79 -0.10
CA THR A 92 15.13 -14.82 0.19
C THR A 92 16.19 -14.34 1.16
N ASP A 93 16.38 -13.04 1.36
CA ASP A 93 17.44 -12.45 2.18
C ASP A 93 16.92 -11.74 3.44
N VAL A 94 15.68 -11.25 3.44
CA VAL A 94 15.05 -10.62 4.61
C VAL A 94 14.21 -11.65 5.38
N LYS A 95 14.68 -12.02 6.57
CA LYS A 95 13.90 -12.89 7.48
C LYS A 95 12.69 -12.17 8.01
N GLN A 96 11.56 -12.92 8.11
CA GLN A 96 10.29 -12.41 8.61
C GLN A 96 9.83 -11.12 7.88
N VAL A 97 9.94 -11.13 6.57
CA VAL A 97 9.62 -9.98 5.70
C VAL A 97 8.16 -9.53 5.84
N GLY A 98 7.22 -10.45 6.04
CA GLY A 98 5.82 -10.15 6.34
C GLY A 98 5.66 -9.34 7.62
N LYS A 99 6.31 -9.80 8.70
CA LYS A 99 6.26 -9.18 10.03
C LYS A 99 6.96 -7.82 10.09
N TYR A 100 8.13 -7.68 9.47
CA TYR A 100 8.97 -6.49 9.65
C TYR A 100 8.92 -5.50 8.48
N ARG A 101 8.39 -5.87 7.32
CA ARG A 101 8.28 -4.98 6.16
C ARG A 101 6.83 -4.78 5.74
N ILE A 102 6.09 -5.87 5.43
CA ILE A 102 4.75 -5.78 4.83
C ILE A 102 3.72 -5.30 5.86
N LEU A 103 3.58 -5.95 7.01
CA LEU A 103 2.59 -5.57 8.03
C LEU A 103 2.78 -4.14 8.56
N PRO A 104 4.02 -3.69 8.90
CA PRO A 104 4.23 -2.30 9.29
C PRO A 104 3.85 -1.30 8.20
N PHE A 105 4.16 -1.60 6.93
CA PHE A 105 3.77 -0.77 5.80
C PHE A 105 2.24 -0.65 5.70
N LEU A 106 1.51 -1.77 5.71
CA LEU A 106 0.05 -1.78 5.62
C LEU A 106 -0.60 -1.01 6.77
N LYS A 107 -0.08 -1.18 8.00
CA LYS A 107 -0.53 -0.44 9.19
C LYS A 107 -0.26 1.06 9.06
N ALA A 108 0.92 1.47 8.60
CA ALA A 108 1.28 2.87 8.39
C ALA A 108 0.41 3.54 7.30
N LYS A 109 -0.05 2.76 6.32
CA LYS A 109 -1.01 3.19 5.28
C LYS A 109 -2.46 3.22 5.78
N GLY A 110 -2.75 2.75 6.98
CA GLY A 110 -4.12 2.62 7.49
C GLY A 110 -4.95 1.58 6.73
N VAL A 111 -4.30 0.62 6.09
CA VAL A 111 -4.96 -0.49 5.38
C VAL A 111 -5.25 -1.57 6.41
N SER A 112 -6.52 -1.90 6.60
CA SER A 112 -6.96 -2.94 7.56
C SER A 112 -7.25 -4.28 6.92
N GLU A 113 -7.40 -4.31 5.59
CA GLU A 113 -7.74 -5.48 4.81
C GLU A 113 -7.18 -5.35 3.39
N ILE A 114 -6.69 -6.43 2.81
CA ILE A 114 -6.36 -6.55 1.39
C ILE A 114 -7.52 -7.26 0.69
N SER A 115 -8.12 -6.58 -0.29
CA SER A 115 -9.24 -7.14 -1.08
C SER A 115 -8.77 -8.31 -1.95
N TYR A 116 -7.65 -8.13 -2.65
CA TYR A 116 -7.09 -9.17 -3.51
C TYR A 116 -5.58 -9.28 -3.31
N TRP A 117 -5.10 -10.47 -3.01
CA TRP A 117 -3.68 -10.78 -2.97
C TRP A 117 -3.35 -11.74 -4.11
N PHE A 118 -2.61 -11.27 -5.10
CA PHE A 118 -2.20 -12.06 -6.25
C PHE A 118 -0.84 -12.70 -5.98
N VAL A 119 -0.69 -13.95 -6.36
CA VAL A 119 0.58 -14.69 -6.29
C VAL A 119 1.01 -15.02 -7.71
N SER A 120 2.13 -14.44 -8.14
CA SER A 120 2.69 -14.72 -9.46
C SER A 120 3.12 -16.17 -9.57
N HIS A 121 3.88 -16.67 -8.61
CA HIS A 121 4.28 -18.06 -8.44
C HIS A 121 4.65 -18.32 -6.96
N THR A 122 4.97 -19.59 -6.61
CA THR A 122 5.07 -20.03 -5.21
C THR A 122 6.48 -20.12 -4.66
N ASP A 123 7.46 -19.46 -5.28
CA ASP A 123 8.82 -19.44 -4.74
C ASP A 123 8.94 -18.52 -3.53
N THR A 124 9.96 -18.75 -2.71
CA THR A 124 10.09 -18.15 -1.38
C THR A 124 10.14 -16.62 -1.43
N ASP A 125 10.79 -16.06 -2.43
CA ASP A 125 10.91 -14.61 -2.65
C ASP A 125 9.61 -13.94 -3.11
N HIS A 126 8.56 -14.73 -3.35
CA HIS A 126 7.23 -14.22 -3.69
C HIS A 126 6.17 -14.52 -2.62
N VAL A 127 6.35 -15.56 -1.77
CA VAL A 127 5.29 -15.97 -0.85
C VAL A 127 5.67 -16.04 0.64
N SER A 128 6.95 -15.92 1.01
CA SER A 128 7.38 -16.10 2.42
C SER A 128 6.68 -15.11 3.36
N GLY A 129 6.58 -13.84 2.99
CA GLY A 129 5.91 -12.83 3.80
C GLY A 129 4.40 -12.94 3.77
N LEU A 130 3.80 -13.40 2.65
CA LEU A 130 2.37 -13.68 2.58
C LEU A 130 1.97 -14.75 3.62
N LYS A 131 2.76 -15.84 3.74
CA LYS A 131 2.51 -16.87 4.77
C LYS A 131 2.50 -16.26 6.18
N GLU A 132 3.44 -15.38 6.49
CA GLU A 132 3.52 -14.66 7.77
C GLU A 132 2.32 -13.72 7.99
N VAL A 133 1.90 -13.00 6.96
CA VAL A 133 0.72 -12.11 6.99
C VAL A 133 -0.55 -12.90 7.30
N LEU A 134 -0.78 -14.03 6.62
CA LEU A 134 -1.92 -14.92 6.87
C LEU A 134 -1.91 -15.44 8.30
N VAL A 135 -0.79 -16.00 8.77
CA VAL A 135 -0.64 -16.54 10.13
C VAL A 135 -0.81 -15.45 11.20
N SER A 136 -0.49 -14.19 10.90
CA SER A 136 -0.71 -13.07 11.84
C SER A 136 -2.19 -12.72 12.05
N GLY A 137 -3.11 -13.31 11.29
CA GLY A 137 -4.53 -12.99 11.31
C GLY A 137 -4.89 -11.69 10.59
N TYR A 138 -3.97 -11.12 9.79
CA TYR A 138 -4.29 -9.96 8.96
C TYR A 138 -5.30 -10.34 7.87
N ARG A 139 -6.31 -9.49 7.65
CA ARG A 139 -7.41 -9.82 6.74
C ARG A 139 -6.98 -9.72 5.28
N VAL A 140 -7.14 -10.83 4.56
CA VAL A 140 -7.03 -10.94 3.11
C VAL A 140 -8.34 -11.54 2.63
N GLU A 141 -9.10 -10.83 1.80
CA GLU A 141 -10.40 -11.33 1.36
C GLU A 141 -10.23 -12.43 0.31
N TYR A 142 -9.44 -12.17 -0.72
CA TYR A 142 -9.19 -13.13 -1.80
C TYR A 142 -7.69 -13.33 -2.00
N LEU A 143 -7.26 -14.60 -2.04
CA LEU A 143 -5.95 -15.03 -2.51
C LEU A 143 -6.09 -15.60 -3.91
N VAL A 144 -5.30 -15.11 -4.87
CA VAL A 144 -5.47 -15.39 -6.29
C VAL A 144 -4.21 -16.02 -6.86
N PHE A 145 -4.37 -17.18 -7.50
CA PHE A 145 -3.30 -17.92 -8.18
C PHE A 145 -3.58 -18.10 -9.67
N ALA A 146 -2.55 -18.46 -10.43
CA ALA A 146 -2.75 -18.95 -11.79
C ALA A 146 -3.47 -20.31 -11.78
N LYS A 147 -4.44 -20.52 -12.67
CA LYS A 147 -5.17 -21.78 -12.82
C LYS A 147 -4.24 -22.93 -13.21
N ALA A 148 -3.19 -22.65 -13.98
CA ALA A 148 -2.21 -23.64 -14.42
C ALA A 148 -1.49 -24.35 -13.26
N VAL A 149 -1.32 -23.68 -12.10
CA VAL A 149 -0.60 -24.21 -10.93
C VAL A 149 -1.53 -24.72 -9.81
N GLU A 150 -2.85 -24.75 -10.02
CA GLU A 150 -3.84 -25.16 -9.00
C GLU A 150 -3.56 -26.53 -8.37
N LYS A 151 -3.01 -27.46 -9.15
CA LYS A 151 -2.76 -28.84 -8.71
C LYS A 151 -1.40 -29.04 -8.04
N GLU A 152 -0.54 -28.02 -8.04
CA GLU A 152 0.80 -28.11 -7.47
C GLU A 152 0.76 -28.16 -5.93
N ALA A 153 1.70 -28.90 -5.34
CA ALA A 153 1.75 -29.12 -3.90
C ALA A 153 1.90 -27.81 -3.12
N LYS A 154 2.85 -26.93 -3.53
CA LYS A 154 3.08 -25.62 -2.88
C LYS A 154 1.86 -24.72 -2.96
N THR A 155 1.15 -24.69 -4.11
CA THR A 155 -0.08 -23.92 -4.30
C THR A 155 -1.19 -24.41 -3.40
N LYS A 156 -1.39 -25.75 -3.32
CA LYS A 156 -2.39 -26.35 -2.43
C LYS A 156 -2.11 -26.04 -0.96
N GLU A 157 -0.87 -26.20 -0.51
CA GLU A 157 -0.45 -25.87 0.87
C GLU A 157 -0.79 -24.41 1.21
N LEU A 158 -0.42 -23.47 0.35
CA LEU A 158 -0.68 -22.05 0.58
C LEU A 158 -2.18 -21.72 0.50
N ALA A 159 -2.92 -22.35 -0.39
CA ALA A 159 -4.37 -22.22 -0.50
C ALA A 159 -5.10 -22.78 0.75
N GLU A 160 -4.66 -23.87 1.31
CA GLU A 160 -5.19 -24.44 2.56
C GLU A 160 -4.88 -23.54 3.75
N LEU A 161 -3.65 -23.03 3.84
CA LEU A 161 -3.28 -22.04 4.85
C LEU A 161 -4.18 -20.79 4.77
N ALA A 162 -4.40 -20.27 3.57
CA ALA A 162 -5.27 -19.10 3.37
C ALA A 162 -6.71 -19.37 3.83
N ARG A 163 -7.28 -20.52 3.41
CA ARG A 163 -8.64 -20.90 3.83
C ARG A 163 -8.78 -21.10 5.33
N SER A 164 -7.77 -21.67 6.01
CA SER A 164 -7.77 -21.83 7.46
C SER A 164 -7.78 -20.52 8.23
N HIS A 165 -7.37 -19.40 7.58
CA HIS A 165 -7.41 -18.03 8.11
C HIS A 165 -8.58 -17.19 7.53
N GLY A 166 -9.58 -17.83 6.91
CA GLY A 166 -10.79 -17.17 6.42
C GLY A 166 -10.65 -16.46 5.06
N THR A 167 -9.54 -16.65 4.36
CA THR A 167 -9.29 -16.10 3.03
C THR A 167 -9.92 -16.98 1.95
N LYS A 168 -10.66 -16.38 1.03
CA LYS A 168 -11.20 -17.08 -0.16
C LYS A 168 -10.10 -17.27 -1.20
N VAL A 169 -10.07 -18.40 -1.88
CA VAL A 169 -9.05 -18.71 -2.89
C VAL A 169 -9.67 -18.71 -4.28
N LEU A 170 -9.08 -17.97 -5.18
CA LEU A 170 -9.47 -17.86 -6.59
C LEU A 170 -8.33 -18.34 -7.49
N TYR A 171 -8.68 -18.77 -8.68
CA TYR A 171 -7.75 -19.17 -9.73
C TYR A 171 -8.08 -18.42 -11.02
N MET A 172 -7.09 -17.77 -11.62
CA MET A 172 -7.22 -17.00 -12.85
C MET A 172 -6.41 -17.65 -13.98
N GLN A 173 -6.90 -17.48 -15.20
CA GLN A 173 -6.21 -17.82 -16.43
C GLN A 173 -6.28 -16.65 -17.43
N ALA A 174 -5.51 -16.72 -18.48
CA ALA A 174 -5.50 -15.70 -19.53
C ALA A 174 -6.93 -15.37 -20.03
N GLY A 175 -7.30 -14.09 -19.93
CA GLY A 175 -8.63 -13.58 -20.26
C GLY A 175 -9.49 -13.24 -19.06
N ASP A 176 -9.25 -13.86 -17.89
CA ASP A 176 -9.97 -13.54 -16.66
C ASP A 176 -9.65 -12.14 -16.16
N THR A 177 -10.60 -11.52 -15.48
CA THR A 177 -10.45 -10.15 -14.98
C THR A 177 -11.14 -9.99 -13.63
N VAL A 178 -10.41 -9.48 -12.66
CA VAL A 178 -10.97 -8.93 -11.40
C VAL A 178 -11.26 -7.46 -11.62
N ARG A 179 -12.45 -7.00 -11.22
CA ARG A 179 -12.88 -5.60 -11.40
C ARG A 179 -13.22 -4.97 -10.05
N SER A 180 -12.81 -3.72 -9.89
CA SER A 180 -13.40 -2.81 -8.93
C SER A 180 -14.33 -1.82 -9.65
N LYS A 181 -14.79 -0.78 -8.95
CA LYS A 181 -15.71 0.20 -9.56
C LYS A 181 -15.11 0.91 -10.78
N HIS A 182 -13.82 1.21 -10.76
CA HIS A 182 -13.14 2.01 -11.79
C HIS A 182 -11.89 1.36 -12.35
N ALA A 183 -11.46 0.25 -11.77
CA ALA A 183 -10.23 -0.43 -12.16
C ALA A 183 -10.45 -1.90 -12.54
N ALA A 184 -9.52 -2.43 -13.31
CA ALA A 184 -9.49 -3.83 -13.70
C ALA A 184 -8.07 -4.40 -13.54
N MET A 185 -8.00 -5.62 -13.00
CA MET A 185 -6.79 -6.45 -13.00
C MET A 185 -7.05 -7.65 -13.90
N ARG A 186 -6.41 -7.68 -15.05
CA ARG A 186 -6.59 -8.70 -16.08
C ARG A 186 -5.44 -9.70 -16.05
N CYS A 187 -5.75 -10.98 -16.05
CA CYS A 187 -4.77 -12.04 -16.29
C CYS A 187 -4.46 -12.14 -17.79
N LEU A 188 -3.18 -11.98 -18.14
CA LEU A 188 -2.71 -12.11 -19.53
C LEU A 188 -2.14 -13.49 -19.82
N TYR A 189 -1.61 -14.16 -18.81
CA TYR A 189 -0.92 -15.45 -18.85
C TYR A 189 -0.92 -16.07 -17.44
N PRO A 190 -0.88 -17.41 -17.28
CA PRO A 190 -0.95 -18.43 -18.32
C PRO A 190 -2.40 -18.78 -18.71
N LYS A 191 -2.58 -19.55 -19.79
CA LYS A 191 -3.79 -20.32 -20.00
C LYS A 191 -3.76 -21.55 -19.08
N ALA A 192 -4.92 -22.10 -18.74
CA ALA A 192 -5.00 -23.29 -17.88
C ALA A 192 -4.25 -24.51 -18.45
N ALA A 193 -4.09 -24.60 -19.76
CA ALA A 193 -3.40 -25.68 -20.44
C ALA A 193 -1.89 -25.43 -20.68
N ASP A 194 -1.40 -24.22 -20.38
CA ASP A 194 0.02 -23.91 -20.56
C ASP A 194 0.85 -24.71 -19.53
N LYS A 195 1.70 -25.58 -20.06
CA LYS A 195 2.59 -26.44 -19.28
C LYS A 195 4.01 -25.95 -19.48
N GLY A 196 4.42 -24.89 -18.77
CA GLY A 196 5.82 -24.51 -18.73
C GLY A 196 6.66 -25.58 -18.02
N GLU A 197 7.90 -25.77 -18.44
CA GLU A 197 8.83 -26.70 -17.79
C GLU A 197 9.27 -26.15 -16.42
N ASP A 198 9.46 -24.82 -16.34
CA ASP A 198 9.79 -24.09 -15.12
C ASP A 198 8.55 -23.49 -14.45
N ILE A 199 8.62 -23.27 -13.15
CA ILE A 199 7.59 -22.56 -12.38
C ILE A 199 7.46 -21.10 -12.85
N ASN A 200 8.57 -20.48 -13.24
CA ASN A 200 8.62 -19.14 -13.79
C ASN A 200 7.86 -19.01 -15.11
N ASP A 201 7.86 -20.06 -15.94
CA ASP A 201 7.10 -20.10 -17.17
C ASP A 201 5.57 -20.21 -16.98
N ARG A 202 5.13 -20.30 -15.72
CA ARG A 202 3.71 -20.38 -15.34
C ARG A 202 3.28 -19.27 -14.39
N CYS A 203 4.10 -18.21 -14.29
CA CYS A 203 3.78 -17.02 -13.50
C CYS A 203 2.47 -16.38 -13.93
N LEU A 204 1.70 -15.90 -12.96
CA LEU A 204 0.51 -15.10 -13.20
C LEU A 204 0.90 -13.71 -13.68
N VAL A 205 0.79 -13.47 -14.99
CA VAL A 205 1.05 -12.15 -15.59
C VAL A 205 -0.20 -11.30 -15.54
N LEU A 206 -0.09 -10.14 -14.91
CA LEU A 206 -1.21 -9.25 -14.62
C LEU A 206 -1.04 -7.91 -15.31
N GLN A 207 -2.11 -7.41 -15.92
CA GLN A 207 -2.23 -6.04 -16.38
C GLN A 207 -3.30 -5.32 -15.57
N PHE A 208 -2.90 -4.23 -14.95
CA PHE A 208 -3.79 -3.31 -14.25
C PHE A 208 -4.18 -2.15 -15.17
N GLU A 209 -5.45 -1.72 -15.08
CA GLU A 209 -5.99 -0.59 -15.82
C GLU A 209 -6.95 0.21 -14.92
N GLU A 210 -6.77 1.54 -14.85
CA GLU A 210 -7.70 2.49 -14.22
C GLU A 210 -7.64 3.83 -14.97
N GLY A 211 -8.70 4.14 -15.75
CA GLY A 211 -8.68 5.29 -16.65
C GLY A 211 -7.52 5.19 -17.65
N ASP A 212 -6.67 6.22 -17.70
CA ASP A 212 -5.50 6.25 -18.57
C ASP A 212 -4.27 5.57 -17.94
N ILE A 213 -4.39 5.05 -16.72
CA ILE A 213 -3.29 4.41 -16.01
C ILE A 213 -3.26 2.93 -16.38
N SER A 214 -2.08 2.44 -16.73
CA SER A 214 -1.83 1.02 -16.98
C SER A 214 -0.53 0.57 -16.36
N ALA A 215 -0.54 -0.64 -15.76
CA ALA A 215 0.65 -1.26 -15.20
C ALA A 215 0.73 -2.74 -15.60
N LEU A 216 1.94 -3.25 -15.78
CA LEU A 216 2.22 -4.64 -16.11
C LEU A 216 3.12 -5.27 -15.05
N PHE A 217 2.72 -6.46 -14.59
CA PHE A 217 3.40 -7.26 -13.59
C PHE A 217 3.56 -8.68 -14.13
N GLY A 218 4.77 -9.04 -14.52
CA GLY A 218 5.05 -10.35 -15.11
C GLY A 218 5.49 -11.42 -14.12
N GLY A 219 5.83 -11.03 -12.88
CA GLY A 219 6.51 -11.92 -11.96
C GLY A 219 7.92 -12.23 -12.46
N ASP A 220 8.26 -13.52 -12.52
CA ASP A 220 9.60 -13.98 -12.93
C ASP A 220 9.61 -14.66 -14.30
N ILE A 221 8.71 -14.24 -15.20
CA ILE A 221 8.67 -14.79 -16.58
C ILE A 221 9.99 -14.62 -17.31
N SER A 222 10.27 -15.61 -18.16
CA SER A 222 11.41 -15.58 -19.08
C SER A 222 11.11 -14.84 -20.39
N THR A 223 12.17 -14.57 -21.17
CA THR A 223 12.05 -14.02 -22.54
C THR A 223 11.11 -14.82 -23.43
N ASP A 224 11.07 -16.14 -23.27
CA ASP A 224 10.20 -17.01 -24.06
C ASP A 224 8.72 -16.76 -23.79
N VAL A 225 8.35 -16.50 -22.52
CA VAL A 225 6.99 -16.13 -22.15
C VAL A 225 6.68 -14.70 -22.63
N GLU A 226 7.61 -13.76 -22.50
CA GLU A 226 7.47 -12.40 -23.04
C GLU A 226 7.17 -12.43 -24.55
N GLU A 227 7.89 -13.24 -25.33
CA GLU A 227 7.64 -13.41 -26.76
C GLU A 227 6.25 -14.00 -27.04
N GLN A 228 5.79 -14.98 -26.23
CA GLN A 228 4.43 -15.50 -26.35
C GLN A 228 3.39 -14.42 -26.12
N LEU A 229 3.58 -13.56 -25.10
CA LEU A 229 2.71 -12.44 -24.81
C LEU A 229 2.63 -11.45 -25.97
N ILE A 230 3.78 -11.11 -26.57
CA ILE A 230 3.85 -10.22 -27.75
C ILE A 230 3.05 -10.79 -28.92
N ARG A 231 3.19 -12.09 -29.21
CA ARG A 231 2.49 -12.76 -30.30
C ARG A 231 0.97 -12.89 -30.09
N ARG A 232 0.53 -12.96 -28.84
CA ARG A 232 -0.88 -13.25 -28.50
C ARG A 232 -1.79 -12.02 -28.53
N ARG A 233 -1.27 -10.80 -28.51
CA ARG A 233 -2.08 -9.58 -28.45
C ARG A 233 -1.38 -8.35 -29.03
N LYS A 234 -2.18 -7.34 -29.42
CA LYS A 234 -1.68 -5.98 -29.61
C LYS A 234 -1.51 -5.30 -28.27
N TRP A 235 -0.49 -4.51 -28.13
CA TRP A 235 -0.16 -3.79 -26.92
C TRP A 235 -0.41 -2.30 -27.07
N ASP A 236 -1.13 -1.75 -26.10
CA ASP A 236 -1.14 -0.31 -25.86
C ASP A 236 0.05 0.07 -24.98
N LYS A 237 0.32 1.37 -24.84
CA LYS A 237 1.35 1.86 -23.94
C LYS A 237 1.05 1.44 -22.50
N VAL A 238 2.02 0.85 -21.83
CA VAL A 238 1.97 0.53 -20.40
C VAL A 238 2.73 1.61 -19.65
N LEU A 239 2.09 2.32 -18.70
CA LEU A 239 2.76 3.42 -18.00
C LEU A 239 3.77 2.93 -16.97
N VAL A 240 3.44 1.89 -16.23
CA VAL A 240 4.29 1.34 -15.17
C VAL A 240 4.58 -0.14 -15.46
N PHE A 241 5.84 -0.48 -15.53
CA PHE A 241 6.27 -1.86 -15.73
C PHE A 241 7.11 -2.33 -14.52
N LYS A 242 6.71 -3.45 -13.91
CA LYS A 242 7.58 -4.16 -12.98
C LYS A 242 8.57 -4.97 -13.83
N ALA A 243 9.86 -4.66 -13.73
CA ALA A 243 10.88 -5.42 -14.44
C ALA A 243 10.78 -6.92 -14.14
N ASP A 244 10.58 -7.73 -15.16
CA ASP A 244 10.40 -9.16 -15.02
C ASP A 244 11.64 -9.81 -14.40
N HIS A 245 11.42 -10.81 -13.54
CA HIS A 245 12.45 -11.59 -12.89
C HIS A 245 13.53 -10.70 -12.22
N HIS A 246 13.08 -9.70 -11.45
CA HIS A 246 13.92 -8.74 -10.71
C HIS A 246 14.96 -8.00 -11.57
N GLY A 247 14.73 -7.90 -12.88
CA GLY A 247 15.70 -7.34 -13.84
C GLY A 247 16.76 -8.35 -14.28
N SER A 248 16.42 -9.64 -14.39
CA SER A 248 17.28 -10.68 -14.91
C SER A 248 17.72 -10.39 -16.35
N ARG A 249 18.93 -10.83 -16.72
CA ARG A 249 19.40 -10.78 -18.11
C ARG A 249 18.56 -11.64 -19.07
N TYR A 250 17.89 -12.66 -18.56
CA TYR A 250 17.04 -13.61 -19.29
C TYR A 250 15.58 -13.19 -19.33
N ALA A 251 15.28 -11.95 -19.00
CA ALA A 251 13.97 -11.32 -19.07
C ALA A 251 14.11 -9.87 -19.54
N ASN A 252 13.02 -9.14 -19.67
CA ASN A 252 13.00 -7.74 -20.11
C ASN A 252 13.53 -7.56 -21.54
N ALA A 253 13.03 -8.40 -22.46
CA ALA A 253 13.44 -8.40 -23.85
C ALA A 253 13.16 -7.05 -24.52
N GLU A 254 14.06 -6.63 -25.40
CA GLU A 254 13.90 -5.40 -26.17
C GLU A 254 12.57 -5.40 -26.98
N ALA A 255 12.17 -6.55 -27.49
CA ALA A 255 10.91 -6.72 -28.21
C ALA A 255 9.68 -6.41 -27.33
N LEU A 256 9.65 -6.88 -26.08
CA LEU A 256 8.58 -6.55 -25.13
C LEU A 256 8.60 -5.05 -24.83
N LEU A 257 9.75 -4.50 -24.48
CA LEU A 257 9.91 -3.08 -24.14
C LEU A 257 9.47 -2.15 -25.27
N LYS A 258 9.77 -2.50 -26.54
CA LYS A 258 9.28 -1.78 -27.72
C LYS A 258 7.77 -1.86 -27.89
N CYS A 259 7.16 -3.00 -27.55
CA CYS A 259 5.71 -3.17 -27.62
C CYS A 259 4.97 -2.37 -26.54
N ILE A 260 5.40 -2.49 -25.28
CA ILE A 260 4.71 -1.87 -24.12
C ILE A 260 5.13 -0.42 -23.89
N ARG A 261 6.32 0.02 -24.31
CA ARG A 261 6.84 1.39 -24.21
C ARG A 261 6.65 2.02 -22.83
N PRO A 262 7.22 1.43 -21.76
CA PRO A 262 6.91 1.84 -20.40
C PRO A 262 7.49 3.24 -20.11
N GLU A 263 6.73 4.05 -19.35
CA GLU A 263 7.23 5.36 -18.91
C GLU A 263 8.11 5.21 -17.65
N ILE A 264 7.69 4.32 -16.73
CA ILE A 264 8.43 3.98 -15.51
C ILE A 264 8.60 2.46 -15.48
N THR A 265 9.84 2.03 -15.25
CA THR A 265 10.15 0.61 -14.96
C THR A 265 10.78 0.51 -13.59
N VAL A 266 10.25 -0.40 -12.76
CA VAL A 266 10.74 -0.64 -11.40
C VAL A 266 11.26 -2.07 -11.27
N ALA A 267 12.50 -2.23 -10.82
CA ALA A 267 13.06 -3.51 -10.40
C ALA A 267 13.03 -3.62 -8.87
N SER A 268 12.50 -4.73 -8.36
CA SER A 268 12.65 -5.11 -6.95
C SER A 268 13.81 -6.09 -6.84
N ALA A 269 14.84 -5.75 -6.06
CA ALA A 269 16.00 -6.62 -5.85
C ALA A 269 16.65 -6.32 -4.51
N GLY A 270 17.35 -7.30 -3.95
CA GLY A 270 18.10 -7.17 -2.71
C GLY A 270 19.51 -6.64 -2.97
N LYS A 271 20.04 -5.85 -2.03
CA LYS A 271 21.44 -5.46 -2.04
C LYS A 271 22.32 -6.71 -1.88
N ASP A 272 23.38 -6.78 -2.67
CA ASP A 272 24.33 -7.91 -2.66
C ASP A 272 23.69 -9.28 -2.94
N ASN A 273 22.58 -9.31 -3.70
CA ASN A 273 21.93 -10.56 -4.08
C ASN A 273 22.84 -11.42 -4.95
N ARG A 274 22.81 -12.74 -4.71
CA ARG A 274 23.67 -13.72 -5.39
C ARG A 274 23.41 -13.87 -6.90
N TYR A 275 22.30 -13.31 -7.39
CA TYR A 275 21.88 -13.46 -8.79
C TYR A 275 22.42 -12.33 -9.69
N GLY A 276 22.96 -11.26 -9.07
CA GLY A 276 23.39 -10.06 -9.79
C GLY A 276 22.23 -9.29 -10.40
N HIS A 277 21.05 -9.32 -9.77
CA HIS A 277 19.89 -8.57 -10.19
C HIS A 277 19.85 -7.18 -9.56
N PRO A 278 19.40 -6.14 -10.28
CA PRO A 278 19.12 -6.17 -11.73
C PRO A 278 20.42 -6.26 -12.53
N SER A 279 20.42 -7.05 -13.60
CA SER A 279 21.63 -7.20 -14.44
C SER A 279 21.90 -5.90 -15.24
N PRO A 280 23.17 -5.53 -15.45
CA PRO A 280 23.51 -4.35 -16.27
C PRO A 280 22.86 -4.38 -17.64
N ASP A 281 22.81 -5.56 -18.29
CA ASP A 281 22.23 -5.74 -19.63
C ASP A 281 20.73 -5.43 -19.64
N ALA A 282 19.97 -5.90 -18.63
CA ALA A 282 18.55 -5.60 -18.52
C ALA A 282 18.31 -4.11 -18.24
N VAL A 283 19.08 -3.52 -17.33
CA VAL A 283 19.00 -2.08 -17.02
C VAL A 283 19.30 -1.24 -18.27
N GLN A 284 20.28 -1.63 -19.06
CA GLN A 284 20.62 -0.95 -20.31
C GLN A 284 19.44 -1.01 -21.29
N ARG A 285 18.88 -2.21 -21.57
CA ARG A 285 17.72 -2.37 -22.48
C ARG A 285 16.53 -1.53 -22.02
N ILE A 286 16.23 -1.52 -20.72
CA ILE A 286 15.14 -0.74 -20.14
C ILE A 286 15.37 0.76 -20.37
N LYS A 287 16.56 1.28 -20.10
CA LYS A 287 16.90 2.69 -20.33
C LYS A 287 16.87 3.08 -21.81
N GLU A 288 17.37 2.22 -22.68
CA GLU A 288 17.35 2.42 -24.14
C GLU A 288 15.93 2.42 -24.72
N SER A 289 14.96 1.76 -24.06
CA SER A 289 13.55 1.86 -24.44
C SER A 289 12.91 3.23 -24.13
N GLY A 290 13.64 4.13 -23.47
CA GLY A 290 13.15 5.44 -23.03
C GLY A 290 12.44 5.44 -21.67
N SER A 291 12.41 4.30 -20.97
CA SER A 291 11.79 4.18 -19.66
C SER A 291 12.66 4.80 -18.55
N ARG A 292 12.05 5.51 -17.62
CA ARG A 292 12.70 5.91 -16.35
C ARG A 292 12.84 4.68 -15.47
N PHE A 293 14.07 4.28 -15.22
CA PHE A 293 14.37 3.09 -14.41
C PHE A 293 14.58 3.44 -12.93
N PHE A 294 13.95 2.66 -12.05
CA PHE A 294 14.13 2.73 -10.60
C PHE A 294 14.38 1.32 -10.04
N CYS A 295 15.17 1.24 -8.96
CA CYS A 295 15.42 -0.02 -8.28
C CYS A 295 15.29 0.15 -6.77
N THR A 296 14.73 -0.85 -6.08
CA THR A 296 14.58 -0.83 -4.62
C THR A 296 15.90 -0.85 -3.86
N ILE A 297 16.99 -1.30 -4.50
CA ILE A 297 18.35 -1.27 -3.90
C ILE A 297 18.75 0.16 -3.56
N GLU A 298 18.59 1.11 -4.52
CA GLU A 298 18.97 2.50 -4.34
C GLU A 298 17.82 3.34 -3.78
N GLY A 299 16.60 3.04 -4.19
CA GLY A 299 15.43 3.84 -3.90
C GLY A 299 14.72 3.50 -2.59
N GLY A 300 15.05 2.36 -1.97
CA GLY A 300 14.23 1.81 -0.90
C GLY A 300 12.82 1.49 -1.41
N ARG A 301 11.77 1.84 -0.65
CA ARG A 301 10.40 1.76 -1.19
C ARG A 301 10.21 2.76 -2.32
N ILE A 302 9.64 2.34 -3.43
CA ILE A 302 9.34 3.17 -4.59
C ILE A 302 7.82 3.30 -4.71
N ARG A 303 7.31 4.54 -4.71
CA ARG A 303 5.89 4.82 -4.88
C ARG A 303 5.65 5.51 -6.21
N VAL A 304 4.68 5.00 -6.97
CA VAL A 304 4.17 5.61 -8.19
C VAL A 304 2.72 6.04 -7.95
N ARG A 305 2.42 7.30 -8.25
CA ARG A 305 1.06 7.86 -8.14
C ARG A 305 0.79 8.92 -9.19
N VAL A 306 -0.46 9.28 -9.36
CA VAL A 306 -0.88 10.36 -10.26
C VAL A 306 -1.15 11.61 -9.44
N ILE A 307 -0.47 12.71 -9.76
CA ILE A 307 -0.67 14.03 -9.20
C ILE A 307 -0.89 14.99 -10.37
N GLU A 308 -1.99 15.72 -10.37
CA GLU A 308 -2.33 16.69 -11.43
C GLU A 308 -2.22 16.08 -12.84
N ASN A 309 -2.76 14.88 -13.02
CA ASN A 309 -2.70 14.09 -14.26
C ASN A 309 -1.26 13.74 -14.75
N LYS A 310 -0.27 13.82 -13.87
CA LYS A 310 1.11 13.41 -14.17
C LYS A 310 1.51 12.22 -13.30
N LEU A 311 2.26 11.31 -13.93
CA LEU A 311 2.84 10.17 -13.22
C LEU A 311 4.07 10.62 -12.43
N VAL A 312 3.99 10.51 -11.12
CA VAL A 312 5.05 10.89 -10.18
C VAL A 312 5.61 9.64 -9.52
N CYS A 313 6.93 9.53 -9.50
CA CYS A 313 7.64 8.45 -8.83
C CYS A 313 8.46 9.03 -7.68
N GLU A 314 8.24 8.50 -6.47
CA GLU A 314 8.91 8.91 -5.23
C GLU A 314 9.72 7.72 -4.67
N THR A 315 10.91 7.99 -4.19
CA THR A 315 11.79 7.02 -3.55
C THR A 315 11.92 7.32 -2.05
N TYR A 316 11.99 6.27 -1.23
CA TYR A 316 12.07 6.38 0.22
C TYR A 316 13.33 5.68 0.72
N VAL A 317 14.45 6.31 0.49
CA VAL A 317 15.77 5.82 0.95
C VAL A 317 15.82 5.87 2.48
N LYS A 318 16.44 4.85 3.09
CA LYS A 318 16.67 4.79 4.53
C LYS A 318 17.80 5.71 4.95
#